data_d1f4f6a8f1d84fe3ab596076f90108c8
#
_entry.id   d1f4f6a8f1d84fe3ab596076f90108c8
#
_cell.length_a   1.000
_cell.length_b   1.000
_cell.length_c   1.000
_cell.angle_alpha   90.00
_cell.angle_beta   90.00
_cell.angle_gamma   90.00
#
_symmetry.space_group_name_H-M   'P 1'
#
loop_
_entity.id
_entity.type
_entity.pdbx_description
1 polymer ?
#
loop_
_entity_poly.entity_id
_entity_poly.type
_entity_poly.pdbx_seq_one_letter_code
_entity_poly.pdbx_strand_id
1 'polypeptide(L)'
;MSQKRKFKEVLQTISVVIGSFVGAIVIIVAATTKYDFSQPEEVKIVKNNSTVDISPVAKVALAGEPEVGPEAKSLAENSISADAIIKANCAMCHAAGLMGAPKIGDASQWAPRIAQGKEMLVNNAIKGIRMMPAKGGNARLTDAEVSAAVISMANASGGKL
;
A
#
# COMPACT_ATOMS: atom_id res chain seq x y z
N MET A 1 -26.24 59.05 -4.07
CA MET A 1 -26.76 58.04 -5.05
C MET A 1 -25.80 56.92 -5.38
N SER A 2 -24.51 56.99 -5.11
CA SER A 2 -23.48 55.98 -5.46
C SER A 2 -23.53 54.71 -4.62
N GLN A 3 -23.78 54.79 -3.33
CA GLN A 3 -23.72 53.62 -2.41
C GLN A 3 -24.78 52.54 -2.70
N LYS A 4 -26.00 52.93 -3.06
CA LYS A 4 -27.08 51.96 -3.36
C LYS A 4 -26.82 51.14 -4.64
N ARG A 5 -26.11 51.72 -5.60
CA ARG A 5 -25.72 50.99 -6.83
C ARG A 5 -24.67 49.91 -6.54
N LYS A 6 -23.63 50.24 -5.81
CA LYS A 6 -22.58 49.31 -5.41
C LYS A 6 -23.14 48.13 -4.60
N PHE A 7 -24.08 48.41 -3.71
CA PHE A 7 -24.71 47.35 -2.92
C PHE A 7 -25.55 46.39 -3.77
N LYS A 8 -26.28 46.89 -4.78
CA LYS A 8 -27.01 46.02 -5.72
C LYS A 8 -26.09 45.12 -6.56
N GLU A 9 -24.97 45.67 -7.04
CA GLU A 9 -23.99 44.91 -7.80
C GLU A 9 -23.35 43.79 -6.95
N VAL A 10 -22.99 44.09 -5.72
CA VAL A 10 -22.46 43.08 -4.78
C VAL A 10 -23.50 42.00 -4.49
N LEU A 11 -24.75 42.35 -4.27
CA LEU A 11 -25.82 41.38 -4.03
C LEU A 11 -26.03 40.46 -5.25
N GLN A 12 -25.95 41.02 -6.46
CA GLN A 12 -26.14 40.29 -7.69
C GLN A 12 -24.98 39.31 -7.92
N THR A 13 -23.74 39.72 -7.66
CA THR A 13 -22.57 38.84 -7.76
C THR A 13 -22.63 37.69 -6.74
N ILE A 14 -23.02 37.97 -5.48
CA ILE A 14 -23.20 36.97 -4.43
C ILE A 14 -24.27 35.92 -4.84
N SER A 15 -25.40 36.39 -5.40
CA SER A 15 -26.47 35.51 -5.85
C SER A 15 -26.02 34.55 -6.97
N VAL A 16 -25.24 35.06 -7.92
CA VAL A 16 -24.68 34.22 -9.01
C VAL A 16 -23.70 33.16 -8.48
N VAL A 17 -22.83 33.55 -7.53
CA VAL A 17 -21.86 32.62 -6.92
C VAL A 17 -22.57 31.54 -6.12
N ILE A 18 -23.54 31.90 -5.30
CA ILE A 18 -24.33 30.94 -4.50
C ILE A 18 -25.11 30.00 -5.44
N GLY A 19 -25.74 30.51 -6.49
CA GLY A 19 -26.45 29.69 -7.48
C GLY A 19 -25.55 28.66 -8.18
N SER A 20 -24.31 29.06 -8.51
CA SER A 20 -23.31 28.18 -9.10
C SER A 20 -22.89 27.04 -8.14
N PHE A 21 -22.69 27.35 -6.86
CA PHE A 21 -22.35 26.32 -5.84
C PHE A 21 -23.50 25.36 -5.58
N VAL A 22 -24.74 25.85 -5.50
CA VAL A 22 -25.92 24.97 -5.32
C VAL A 22 -26.10 24.07 -6.53
N GLY A 23 -25.91 24.57 -7.75
CA GLY A 23 -25.96 23.76 -8.96
C GLY A 23 -24.93 22.64 -8.99
N ALA A 24 -23.68 22.94 -8.60
CA ALA A 24 -22.62 21.95 -8.51
C ALA A 24 -22.90 20.85 -7.47
N ILE A 25 -23.44 21.22 -6.31
CA ILE A 25 -23.82 20.25 -5.26
C ILE A 25 -24.95 19.34 -5.75
N VAL A 26 -25.96 19.88 -6.43
CA VAL A 26 -27.07 19.06 -6.97
C VAL A 26 -26.56 18.05 -8.01
N ILE A 27 -25.61 18.45 -8.87
CA ILE A 27 -25.01 17.55 -9.86
C ILE A 27 -24.21 16.44 -9.17
N ILE A 28 -23.43 16.77 -8.13
CA ILE A 28 -22.65 15.81 -7.38
C ILE A 28 -23.58 14.81 -6.66
N VAL A 29 -24.63 15.27 -6.01
CA VAL A 29 -25.60 14.41 -5.34
C VAL A 29 -26.33 13.50 -6.34
N ALA A 30 -26.73 14.03 -7.51
CA ALA A 30 -27.36 13.23 -8.55
C ALA A 30 -26.40 12.18 -9.17
N ALA A 31 -25.10 12.48 -9.23
CA ALA A 31 -24.10 11.52 -9.68
C ALA A 31 -23.84 10.42 -8.65
N THR A 32 -23.86 10.75 -7.35
CA THR A 32 -23.61 9.78 -6.27
C THR A 32 -24.78 8.83 -6.03
N THR A 33 -26.03 9.21 -6.38
CA THR A 33 -27.20 8.32 -6.25
C THR A 33 -27.26 7.20 -7.30
N LYS A 34 -26.39 7.25 -8.31
CA LYS A 34 -26.25 6.15 -9.29
C LYS A 34 -25.25 5.06 -8.88
N TYR A 35 -24.51 5.28 -7.80
CA TYR A 35 -23.65 4.23 -7.24
C TYR A 35 -24.52 3.35 -6.33
N ASP A 36 -25.03 2.26 -6.90
CA ASP A 36 -25.69 1.21 -6.15
C ASP A 36 -24.68 0.49 -5.27
N PHE A 37 -24.68 0.83 -3.98
CA PHE A 37 -23.81 0.23 -2.97
C PHE A 37 -24.31 -1.17 -2.53
N SER A 38 -25.31 -1.71 -3.21
CA SER A 38 -26.00 -2.95 -2.83
C SER A 38 -25.51 -4.18 -3.57
N GLN A 39 -24.42 -4.11 -4.32
CA GLN A 39 -23.81 -5.30 -4.89
C GLN A 39 -22.78 -5.86 -3.91
N PRO A 40 -23.11 -6.86 -3.08
CA PRO A 40 -22.08 -7.71 -2.53
C PRO A 40 -21.50 -8.49 -3.71
N GLU A 41 -20.26 -8.20 -4.11
CA GLU A 41 -19.52 -9.07 -5.02
C GLU A 41 -19.57 -10.48 -4.44
N GLU A 42 -20.30 -11.34 -5.13
CA GLU A 42 -20.38 -12.76 -4.84
C GLU A 42 -18.94 -13.32 -4.97
N VAL A 43 -18.28 -13.45 -3.82
CA VAL A 43 -16.99 -14.13 -3.73
C VAL A 43 -17.25 -15.55 -4.21
N LYS A 44 -16.95 -15.82 -5.48
CA LYS A 44 -16.86 -17.19 -6.00
C LYS A 44 -15.80 -17.91 -5.20
N ILE A 45 -16.25 -18.58 -4.16
CA ILE A 45 -15.44 -19.58 -3.46
C ILE A 45 -15.15 -20.67 -4.48
N VAL A 46 -14.02 -20.60 -5.13
CA VAL A 46 -13.47 -21.72 -5.88
C VAL A 46 -13.21 -22.80 -4.85
N LYS A 47 -14.11 -23.75 -4.76
CA LYS A 47 -13.91 -24.99 -4.01
C LYS A 47 -12.80 -25.77 -4.73
N ASN A 48 -11.56 -25.48 -4.39
CA ASN A 48 -10.46 -26.36 -4.68
C ASN A 48 -10.64 -27.57 -3.77
N ASN A 49 -11.21 -28.63 -4.32
CA ASN A 49 -11.21 -29.95 -3.72
C ASN A 49 -9.79 -30.52 -3.79
N SER A 50 -8.87 -29.94 -3.01
CA SER A 50 -7.62 -30.58 -2.68
C SER A 50 -7.88 -31.41 -1.43
N THR A 51 -8.17 -32.68 -1.63
CA THR A 51 -8.07 -33.69 -0.58
C THR A 51 -6.64 -33.63 -0.04
N VAL A 52 -6.50 -33.06 1.16
CA VAL A 52 -5.23 -33.13 1.89
C VAL A 52 -5.05 -34.59 2.30
N ASP A 53 -4.17 -35.27 1.60
CA ASP A 53 -3.71 -36.62 1.95
C ASP A 53 -2.79 -36.50 3.18
N ILE A 54 -3.32 -36.77 4.34
CA ILE A 54 -2.60 -36.80 5.62
C ILE A 54 -2.01 -38.20 5.81
N SER A 55 -1.08 -38.58 4.97
CA SER A 55 -0.28 -39.80 5.20
C SER A 55 0.84 -39.49 6.20
N PRO A 56 0.98 -40.23 7.29
CA PRO A 56 2.05 -40.00 8.27
C PRO A 56 3.38 -40.46 7.67
N VAL A 57 4.24 -39.52 7.28
CA VAL A 57 5.61 -39.83 6.88
C VAL A 57 6.49 -39.87 8.13
N ALA A 58 6.50 -41.05 8.78
CA ALA A 58 7.52 -41.35 9.74
C ALA A 58 8.64 -42.16 9.03
N LYS A 59 9.70 -41.45 8.65
CA LYS A 59 11.02 -42.08 8.43
C LYS A 59 12.09 -41.17 9.04
N VAL A 60 12.45 -41.49 10.26
CA VAL A 60 13.69 -41.06 10.87
C VAL A 60 14.83 -41.79 10.21
N ALA A 61 15.68 -41.12 9.50
CA ALA A 61 17.00 -41.61 9.11
C ALA A 61 18.06 -40.72 9.72
N LEU A 62 18.83 -41.27 10.62
CA LEU A 62 19.96 -40.64 11.27
C LEU A 62 21.19 -40.65 10.32
N ALA A 63 21.95 -39.55 10.42
CA ALA A 63 23.33 -39.35 10.03
C ALA A 63 23.65 -39.04 8.57
N GLY A 64 24.22 -37.87 8.36
CA GLY A 64 25.17 -37.58 7.31
C GLY A 64 24.82 -36.42 6.40
N GLU A 65 25.56 -35.32 6.58
CA GLU A 65 25.82 -34.21 5.66
C GLU A 65 24.67 -33.20 5.34
N PRO A 66 24.96 -31.91 5.38
CA PRO A 66 23.95 -30.87 5.07
C PRO A 66 23.82 -30.73 3.55
N GLU A 67 22.99 -31.52 2.96
CA GLU A 67 22.47 -31.28 1.62
C GLU A 67 21.54 -30.06 1.74
N VAL A 68 21.91 -28.98 1.05
CA VAL A 68 21.03 -27.83 0.82
C VAL A 68 19.87 -28.28 -0.06
N GLY A 69 18.83 -28.81 0.59
CA GLY A 69 17.64 -29.32 -0.06
C GLY A 69 16.76 -28.20 -0.63
N PRO A 70 15.86 -28.51 -1.56
CA PRO A 70 15.02 -27.57 -2.30
C PRO A 70 13.85 -27.01 -1.50
N GLU A 71 13.95 -26.90 -0.18
CA GLU A 71 12.88 -26.36 0.69
C GLU A 71 12.68 -24.84 0.59
N ALA A 72 13.62 -24.11 -0.05
CA ALA A 72 13.47 -22.68 -0.28
C ALA A 72 12.38 -22.33 -1.31
N LYS A 73 11.87 -23.31 -2.05
CA LYS A 73 10.91 -23.07 -3.14
C LYS A 73 9.45 -23.23 -2.72
N SER A 74 9.17 -23.94 -1.64
CA SER A 74 7.79 -24.19 -1.22
C SER A 74 7.22 -23.11 -0.27
N LEU A 75 8.06 -22.28 0.34
CA LEU A 75 7.63 -21.12 1.13
C LEU A 75 7.28 -19.90 0.27
N ALA A 76 7.59 -19.94 -1.02
CA ALA A 76 7.32 -18.84 -1.96
C ALA A 76 5.87 -18.82 -2.50
N GLU A 77 5.14 -19.92 -2.40
CA GLU A 77 3.82 -20.04 -3.04
C GLU A 77 2.66 -19.47 -2.24
N ASN A 78 2.87 -19.09 -0.97
CA ASN A 78 1.84 -18.45 -0.15
C ASN A 78 2.26 -17.06 0.36
N SER A 79 3.35 -16.50 -0.16
CA SER A 79 3.76 -15.14 0.17
C SER A 79 2.96 -14.15 -0.66
N ILE A 80 2.29 -13.24 0.03
CA ILE A 80 1.66 -12.08 -0.60
C ILE A 80 2.74 -11.36 -1.41
N SER A 81 2.47 -11.03 -2.68
CA SER A 81 3.47 -10.38 -3.53
C SER A 81 3.95 -9.06 -2.92
N ALA A 82 5.22 -8.71 -3.11
CA ALA A 82 5.78 -7.45 -2.60
C ALA A 82 4.94 -6.24 -3.01
N ASP A 83 4.41 -6.23 -4.23
CA ASP A 83 3.56 -5.15 -4.74
C ASP A 83 2.22 -5.06 -3.99
N ALA A 84 1.61 -6.18 -3.66
CA ALA A 84 0.38 -6.20 -2.88
C ALA A 84 0.64 -5.67 -1.45
N ILE A 85 1.76 -6.03 -0.83
CA ILE A 85 2.17 -5.52 0.48
C ILE A 85 2.41 -4.01 0.42
N ILE A 86 3.14 -3.54 -0.59
CA ILE A 86 3.40 -2.12 -0.79
C ILE A 86 2.10 -1.35 -0.92
N LYS A 87 1.20 -1.81 -1.77
CA LYS A 87 -0.09 -1.17 -2.02
C LYS A 87 -0.96 -1.11 -0.77
N ALA A 88 -1.01 -2.18 0.00
CA ALA A 88 -1.89 -2.28 1.17
C ALA A 88 -1.34 -1.57 2.42
N ASN A 89 -0.01 -1.52 2.61
CA ASN A 89 0.59 -1.10 3.89
C ASN A 89 1.54 0.10 3.76
N CYS A 90 2.25 0.24 2.63
CA CYS A 90 3.35 1.20 2.51
C CYS A 90 2.97 2.43 1.68
N ALA A 91 2.14 2.24 0.65
CA ALA A 91 1.83 3.28 -0.34
C ALA A 91 1.14 4.50 0.26
N MET A 92 0.39 4.36 1.34
CA MET A 92 -0.26 5.49 2.01
C MET A 92 0.75 6.62 2.31
N CYS A 93 1.94 6.28 2.79
CA CYS A 93 2.98 7.26 3.09
C CYS A 93 3.99 7.40 1.94
N HIS A 94 4.43 6.27 1.34
CA HIS A 94 5.52 6.27 0.38
C HIS A 94 5.11 6.62 -1.06
N ALA A 95 3.82 6.59 -1.43
CA ALA A 95 3.39 7.06 -2.75
C ALA A 95 3.39 8.58 -2.83
N ALA A 96 2.98 9.26 -1.79
CA ALA A 96 2.86 10.73 -1.75
C ALA A 96 4.02 11.43 -1.01
N GLY A 97 4.87 10.68 -0.28
CA GLY A 97 5.93 11.25 0.54
C GLY A 97 5.43 11.87 1.85
N LEU A 98 4.34 11.33 2.42
CA LEU A 98 3.75 11.86 3.65
C LEU A 98 4.69 11.69 4.85
N MET A 99 4.64 12.63 5.78
CA MET A 99 5.39 12.59 7.05
C MET A 99 6.91 12.42 6.86
N GLY A 100 7.45 12.86 5.72
CA GLY A 100 8.87 12.72 5.40
C GLY A 100 9.28 11.33 4.91
N ALA A 101 8.32 10.48 4.55
CA ALA A 101 8.60 9.20 3.91
C ALA A 101 9.24 9.43 2.52
N PRO A 102 10.28 8.67 2.14
CA PRO A 102 10.84 8.78 0.80
C PRO A 102 9.82 8.28 -0.22
N LYS A 103 9.57 9.11 -1.24
CA LYS A 103 8.59 8.81 -2.29
C LYS A 103 9.11 7.70 -3.20
N ILE A 104 8.29 6.69 -3.46
CA ILE A 104 8.61 5.61 -4.41
C ILE A 104 8.86 6.22 -5.80
N GLY A 105 9.95 5.80 -6.45
CA GLY A 105 10.38 6.32 -7.74
C GLY A 105 11.28 7.57 -7.67
N ASP A 106 11.43 8.20 -6.51
CA ASP A 106 12.31 9.35 -6.33
C ASP A 106 13.72 8.90 -5.92
N ALA A 107 14.58 8.72 -6.91
CA ALA A 107 15.95 8.29 -6.69
C ALA A 107 16.74 9.23 -5.76
N SER A 108 16.47 10.53 -5.78
CA SER A 108 17.19 11.50 -4.94
C SER A 108 16.89 11.29 -3.45
N GLN A 109 15.67 10.96 -3.12
CA GLN A 109 15.26 10.67 -1.74
C GLN A 109 15.73 9.28 -1.27
N TRP A 110 15.81 8.31 -2.19
CA TRP A 110 16.20 6.95 -1.86
C TRP A 110 17.71 6.72 -1.83
N ALA A 111 18.49 7.43 -2.65
CA ALA A 111 19.94 7.22 -2.74
C ALA A 111 20.66 7.21 -1.38
N PRO A 112 20.46 8.17 -0.47
CA PRO A 112 21.15 8.17 0.83
C PRO A 112 20.71 7.03 1.74
N ARG A 113 19.55 6.44 1.50
CA ARG A 113 19.03 5.28 2.25
C ARG A 113 19.59 3.99 1.69
N ILE A 114 19.60 3.85 0.38
CA ILE A 114 20.19 2.71 -0.35
C ILE A 114 21.69 2.59 -0.05
N ALA A 115 22.40 3.72 0.07
CA ALA A 115 23.81 3.76 0.40
C ALA A 115 24.14 3.17 1.79
N GLN A 116 23.15 3.05 2.70
CA GLN A 116 23.34 2.40 4.00
C GLN A 116 23.38 0.87 3.90
N GLY A 117 23.07 0.32 2.74
CA GLY A 117 23.03 -1.11 2.48
C GLY A 117 21.66 -1.75 2.78
N LYS A 118 21.45 -2.90 2.16
CA LYS A 118 20.19 -3.67 2.21
C LYS A 118 19.76 -3.99 3.65
N GLU A 119 20.69 -4.50 4.46
CA GLU A 119 20.38 -4.94 5.82
C GLU A 119 19.88 -3.80 6.70
N MET A 120 20.56 -2.65 6.65
CA MET A 120 20.16 -1.48 7.43
C MET A 120 18.80 -0.96 6.96
N LEU A 121 18.58 -0.91 5.66
CA LEU A 121 17.33 -0.46 5.06
C LEU A 121 16.14 -1.32 5.50
N VAL A 122 16.29 -2.65 5.46
CA VAL A 122 15.29 -3.62 5.88
C VAL A 122 15.06 -3.56 7.39
N ASN A 123 16.13 -3.52 8.21
CA ASN A 123 16.01 -3.41 9.66
C ASN A 123 15.26 -2.16 10.09
N ASN A 124 15.53 -1.02 9.43
CA ASN A 124 14.82 0.23 9.71
C ASN A 124 13.32 0.11 9.44
N ALA A 125 12.92 -0.63 8.42
CA ALA A 125 11.51 -0.85 8.12
C ALA A 125 10.84 -1.84 9.09
N ILE A 126 11.56 -2.89 9.50
CA ILE A 126 11.07 -3.88 10.47
C ILE A 126 10.87 -3.25 11.86
N LYS A 127 11.84 -2.48 12.31
CA LYS A 127 11.84 -1.87 13.66
C LYS A 127 11.12 -0.53 13.72
N GLY A 128 10.92 0.11 12.58
CA GLY A 128 10.47 1.50 12.48
C GLY A 128 11.61 2.48 12.61
N ILE A 129 11.46 3.65 12.00
CA ILE A 129 12.45 4.73 12.06
C ILE A 129 11.77 6.09 11.99
N ARG A 130 12.05 6.98 12.95
CA ARG A 130 11.44 8.32 13.05
C ARG A 130 9.92 8.25 13.07
N MET A 131 9.26 8.79 12.03
CA MET A 131 7.80 8.77 11.90
C MET A 131 7.27 7.49 11.24
N MET A 132 8.14 6.64 10.71
CA MET A 132 7.74 5.37 10.13
C MET A 132 7.53 4.33 11.26
N PRO A 133 6.30 3.80 11.42
CA PRO A 133 6.08 2.74 12.40
C PRO A 133 6.71 1.41 11.97
N ALA A 134 6.97 0.54 12.92
CA ALA A 134 7.47 -0.81 12.67
C ALA A 134 6.57 -1.54 11.66
N LYS A 135 7.17 -2.14 10.64
CA LYS A 135 6.48 -2.89 9.58
C LYS A 135 5.38 -2.08 8.87
N GLY A 136 5.55 -0.75 8.77
CA GLY A 136 4.54 0.13 8.20
C GLY A 136 3.23 0.19 9.00
N GLY A 137 3.26 -0.18 10.29
CA GLY A 137 2.10 -0.23 11.18
C GLY A 137 1.33 -1.56 11.15
N ASN A 138 1.74 -2.53 10.33
CA ASN A 138 1.10 -3.83 10.26
C ASN A 138 1.97 -4.93 10.91
N ALA A 139 1.74 -5.19 12.19
CA ALA A 139 2.47 -6.20 12.96
C ALA A 139 2.29 -7.65 12.46
N ARG A 140 1.32 -7.91 11.58
CA ARG A 140 1.07 -9.24 11.01
C ARG A 140 2.03 -9.60 9.89
N LEU A 141 2.69 -8.60 9.29
CA LEU A 141 3.69 -8.85 8.26
C LEU A 141 4.90 -9.58 8.86
N THR A 142 5.35 -10.61 8.17
CA THR A 142 6.62 -11.26 8.49
C THR A 142 7.79 -10.37 8.09
N ASP A 143 8.96 -10.59 8.67
CA ASP A 143 10.16 -9.84 8.33
C ASP A 143 10.58 -10.08 6.86
N ALA A 144 10.31 -11.28 6.34
CA ALA A 144 10.56 -11.62 4.93
C ALA A 144 9.66 -10.80 3.98
N GLU A 145 8.39 -10.65 4.29
CA GLU A 145 7.45 -9.84 3.50
C GLU A 145 7.82 -8.36 3.53
N VAL A 146 8.20 -7.83 4.69
CA VAL A 146 8.70 -6.46 4.81
C VAL A 146 9.99 -6.29 4.01
N SER A 147 10.92 -7.24 4.09
CA SER A 147 12.16 -7.22 3.31
C SER A 147 11.90 -7.18 1.81
N ALA A 148 11.01 -8.03 1.31
CA ALA A 148 10.64 -8.06 -0.11
C ALA A 148 10.03 -6.71 -0.57
N ALA A 149 9.14 -6.14 0.23
CA ALA A 149 8.53 -4.84 -0.06
C ALA A 149 9.57 -3.71 -0.09
N VAL A 150 10.48 -3.66 0.88
CA VAL A 150 11.54 -2.65 0.97
C VAL A 150 12.47 -2.72 -0.22
N ILE A 151 12.92 -3.93 -0.60
CA ILE A 151 13.80 -4.14 -1.76
C ILE A 151 13.09 -3.70 -3.04
N SER A 152 11.83 -4.06 -3.23
CA SER A 152 11.04 -3.66 -4.38
C SER A 152 10.93 -2.13 -4.47
N MET A 153 10.58 -1.43 -3.39
CA MET A 153 10.51 0.03 -3.37
C MET A 153 11.87 0.70 -3.65
N ALA A 154 12.95 0.18 -3.06
CA ALA A 154 14.30 0.68 -3.29
C ALA A 154 14.73 0.52 -4.75
N ASN A 155 14.47 -0.66 -5.34
CA ASN A 155 14.81 -0.93 -6.73
C ASN A 155 13.97 -0.08 -7.70
N ALA A 156 12.69 0.11 -7.43
CA ALA A 156 11.83 1.05 -8.17
C ALA A 156 12.30 2.51 -8.07
N SER A 157 13.17 2.81 -7.11
CA SER A 157 13.69 4.16 -6.84
C SER A 157 15.18 4.30 -7.17
N GLY A 158 15.72 3.43 -8.04
CA GLY A 158 17.09 3.50 -8.53
C GLY A 158 18.09 2.61 -7.79
N GLY A 159 17.65 1.76 -6.87
CA GLY A 159 18.46 0.75 -6.21
C GLY A 159 18.71 -0.48 -7.09
N LYS A 160 19.67 -1.29 -6.65
CA LYS A 160 20.01 -2.62 -7.19
C LYS A 160 20.35 -3.54 -6.01
N LEU A 161 19.34 -3.84 -5.17
CA LEU A 161 19.51 -4.58 -3.92
C LEU A 161 19.08 -6.05 -4.07
#